data_91cf21de8112b2378b27e81f53460782
#
_entry.id   91cf21de8112b2378b27e81f53460782
#
_cell.length_a   1.000
_cell.length_b   1.000
_cell.length_c   1.000
_cell.angle_alpha   90.00
_cell.angle_beta   90.00
_cell.angle_gamma   90.00
#
_symmetry.space_group_name_H-M   'P 1'
#
loop_
_entity.id
_entity.type
_entity.pdbx_description
1 polymer ?
#
loop_
_entity_poly.entity_id
_entity_poly.type
_entity_poly.pdbx_seq_one_letter_code
_entity_poly.pdbx_strand_id
1 'polypeptide(L)'
;YALFHLVTVFPLSWIQLYDTRPVESFLLVQMGGAVLAALGILASGYIADKVGRRTTLGTLAPPIALFSVFVPSLIDGGTTGQNTFILVGFTLLGLSYGQAAGATTSNFQKHFRYTGAALTSDLAWLVGAAFAPLVALGLSANFGLGYVSLYLLSAAVATLAALSLNRKLEIRD
;
A
#
# COMPACT_ATOMS: atom_id res chain seq x y z
N TYR A 1 -0.47 3.08 -3.71
CA TYR A 1 0.96 3.20 -4.10
C TYR A 1 1.85 3.54 -2.90
N ALA A 2 1.46 4.46 -1.99
CA ALA A 2 2.25 4.77 -0.80
C ALA A 2 2.53 3.51 0.07
N LEU A 3 1.52 2.68 0.33
CA LEU A 3 1.68 1.42 1.06
C LEU A 3 2.68 0.48 0.37
N PHE A 4 2.69 0.43 -0.96
CA PHE A 4 3.62 -0.41 -1.71
C PHE A 4 5.06 -0.11 -1.32
N HIS A 5 5.48 1.14 -1.41
CA HIS A 5 6.86 1.52 -1.12
C HIS A 5 7.19 1.49 0.38
N LEU A 6 6.21 1.76 1.24
CA LEU A 6 6.39 1.68 2.68
C LEU A 6 6.59 0.26 3.19
N VAL A 7 6.12 -0.77 2.50
CA VAL A 7 6.37 -2.16 2.91
C VAL A 7 7.44 -2.86 2.10
N THR A 8 7.75 -2.39 0.89
CA THR A 8 8.76 -3.04 0.02
C THR A 8 10.14 -2.41 0.11
N VAL A 9 10.26 -1.10 0.11
CA VAL A 9 11.54 -0.39 0.00
C VAL A 9 11.97 0.26 1.30
N PHE A 10 11.08 1.00 1.95
CA PHE A 10 11.39 1.75 3.16
C PHE A 10 11.97 0.89 4.29
N PRO A 11 11.40 -0.29 4.65
CA PRO A 11 11.89 -1.04 5.80
C PRO A 11 13.30 -1.58 5.59
N LEU A 12 13.61 -2.02 4.37
CA LEU A 12 14.96 -2.49 4.03
C LEU A 12 15.98 -1.36 4.20
N SER A 13 15.67 -0.19 3.66
CA SER A 13 16.56 0.98 3.78
C SER A 13 16.69 1.45 5.23
N TRP A 14 15.59 1.42 6.00
CA TRP A 14 15.61 1.79 7.41
C TRP A 14 16.47 0.82 8.24
N ILE A 15 16.32 -0.50 8.03
CA ILE A 15 17.11 -1.53 8.73
C ILE A 15 18.61 -1.37 8.41
N GLN A 16 18.96 -1.13 7.14
CA GLN A 16 20.36 -0.92 6.76
C GLN A 16 20.99 0.31 7.40
N LEU A 17 20.21 1.34 7.71
CA LEU A 17 20.71 2.59 8.28
C LEU A 17 20.69 2.60 9.82
N TYR A 18 19.73 1.94 10.44
CA TYR A 18 19.42 2.13 11.87
C TYR A 18 19.37 0.83 12.69
N ASP A 19 19.47 -0.34 12.07
CA ASP A 19 19.40 -1.63 12.74
C ASP A 19 20.63 -2.49 12.43
N THR A 20 20.93 -3.45 13.29
CA THR A 20 22.02 -4.42 13.13
C THR A 20 21.55 -5.76 12.57
N ARG A 21 20.27 -5.88 12.22
CA ARG A 21 19.67 -7.10 11.70
C ARG A 21 20.31 -7.53 10.38
N PRO A 22 20.68 -8.83 10.21
CA PRO A 22 21.19 -9.34 8.94
C PRO A 22 20.16 -9.15 7.81
N VAL A 23 20.59 -8.53 6.72
CA VAL A 23 19.72 -8.21 5.57
C VAL A 23 19.11 -9.47 4.97
N GLU A 24 19.88 -10.57 4.90
CA GLU A 24 19.40 -11.85 4.36
C GLU A 24 18.17 -12.37 5.13
N SER A 25 18.21 -12.31 6.47
CA SER A 25 17.09 -12.76 7.30
C SER A 25 15.84 -11.90 7.10
N PHE A 26 16.02 -10.61 6.87
CA PHE A 26 14.93 -9.70 6.56
C PHE A 26 14.33 -9.97 5.18
N LEU A 27 15.18 -10.17 4.16
CA LEU A 27 14.74 -10.47 2.80
C LEU A 27 13.94 -11.77 2.70
N LEU A 28 14.31 -12.80 3.49
CA LEU A 28 13.53 -14.05 3.56
C LEU A 28 12.10 -13.80 4.04
N VAL A 29 11.91 -12.97 5.07
CA VAL A 29 10.57 -12.60 5.54
C VAL A 29 9.82 -11.78 4.48
N GLN A 30 10.52 -10.89 3.80
CA GLN A 30 9.95 -10.09 2.72
C GLN A 30 9.50 -10.95 1.53
N MET A 31 10.25 -12.01 1.19
CA MET A 31 9.81 -13.01 0.21
C MET A 31 8.53 -13.73 0.65
N GLY A 32 8.43 -14.13 1.92
CA GLY A 32 7.20 -14.67 2.49
C GLY A 32 6.03 -13.68 2.41
N GLY A 33 6.31 -12.41 2.69
CA GLY A 33 5.35 -11.31 2.50
C GLY A 33 4.87 -11.20 1.06
N ALA A 34 5.78 -11.29 0.08
CA ALA A 34 5.42 -11.23 -1.34
C ALA A 34 4.47 -12.37 -1.76
N VAL A 35 4.64 -13.57 -1.21
CA VAL A 35 3.71 -14.69 -1.42
C VAL A 35 2.34 -14.34 -0.84
N LEU A 36 2.27 -13.77 0.38
CA LEU A 36 1.01 -13.32 0.98
C LEU A 36 0.34 -12.22 0.15
N ALA A 37 1.13 -11.29 -0.42
CA ALA A 37 0.59 -10.27 -1.32
C ALA A 37 -0.01 -10.89 -2.60
N ALA A 38 0.66 -11.85 -3.21
CA ALA A 38 0.14 -12.56 -4.38
C ALA A 38 -1.19 -13.26 -4.07
N LEU A 39 -1.28 -13.96 -2.95
CA LEU A 39 -2.53 -14.57 -2.49
C LEU A 39 -3.60 -13.51 -2.18
N GLY A 40 -3.21 -12.39 -1.59
CA GLY A 40 -4.08 -11.24 -1.33
C GLY A 40 -4.66 -10.64 -2.60
N ILE A 41 -3.87 -10.51 -3.68
CA ILE A 41 -4.34 -10.03 -4.99
C ILE A 41 -5.44 -10.95 -5.54
N LEU A 42 -5.21 -12.27 -5.51
CA LEU A 42 -6.20 -13.25 -5.97
C LEU A 42 -7.49 -13.22 -5.14
N ALA A 43 -7.34 -13.20 -3.80
CA ALA A 43 -8.48 -13.10 -2.89
C ALA A 43 -9.27 -11.81 -3.09
N SER A 44 -8.57 -10.69 -3.27
CA SER A 44 -9.17 -9.37 -3.52
C SER A 44 -9.98 -9.35 -4.81
N GLY A 45 -9.51 -9.99 -5.88
CA GLY A 45 -10.27 -10.15 -7.13
C GLY A 45 -11.61 -10.83 -6.87
N TYR A 46 -11.57 -12.01 -6.24
CA TYR A 46 -12.76 -12.77 -5.90
C TYR A 46 -13.75 -12.01 -4.99
N ILE A 47 -13.23 -11.27 -4.01
CA ILE A 47 -14.08 -10.44 -3.13
C ILE A 47 -14.74 -9.32 -3.94
N ALA A 48 -13.96 -8.63 -4.78
CA ALA A 48 -14.46 -7.51 -5.57
C ALA A 48 -15.52 -7.93 -6.60
N ASP A 49 -15.42 -9.14 -7.14
CA ASP A 49 -16.43 -9.68 -8.04
C ASP A 49 -17.79 -9.93 -7.32
N LYS A 50 -17.75 -10.19 -6.00
CA LYS A 50 -18.97 -10.44 -5.20
C LYS A 50 -19.58 -9.17 -4.60
N VAL A 51 -18.76 -8.28 -4.06
CA VAL A 51 -19.23 -7.11 -3.27
C VAL A 51 -18.99 -5.78 -3.96
N GLY A 52 -18.32 -5.79 -5.12
CA GLY A 52 -17.95 -4.60 -5.86
C GLY A 52 -16.60 -4.01 -5.41
N ARG A 53 -15.89 -3.40 -6.36
CA ARG A 53 -14.54 -2.83 -6.14
C ARG A 53 -14.54 -1.69 -5.14
N ARG A 54 -15.55 -0.83 -5.21
CA ARG A 54 -15.70 0.30 -4.29
C ARG A 54 -15.83 -0.17 -2.84
N THR A 55 -16.68 -1.16 -2.59
CA THR A 55 -16.86 -1.74 -1.25
C THR A 55 -15.56 -2.38 -0.77
N THR A 56 -14.90 -3.16 -1.63
CA THR A 56 -13.62 -3.81 -1.31
C THR A 56 -12.55 -2.79 -0.91
N LEU A 57 -12.35 -1.72 -1.68
CA LEU A 57 -11.40 -0.66 -1.33
C LEU A 57 -11.81 0.10 -0.07
N GLY A 58 -13.11 0.39 0.08
CA GLY A 58 -13.63 1.08 1.26
C GLY A 58 -13.47 0.27 2.55
N THR A 59 -13.60 -1.04 2.49
CA THR A 59 -13.40 -1.94 3.65
C THR A 59 -11.92 -2.17 3.97
N LEU A 60 -11.01 -1.97 3.02
CA LEU A 60 -9.57 -2.12 3.22
C LEU A 60 -8.90 -0.84 3.75
N ALA A 61 -9.45 0.32 3.46
CA ALA A 61 -8.86 1.58 3.91
C ALA A 61 -8.79 1.72 5.45
N PRO A 62 -9.83 1.36 6.26
CA PRO A 62 -9.74 1.39 7.71
C PRO A 62 -8.66 0.47 8.30
N PRO A 63 -8.51 -0.80 7.89
CA PRO A 63 -7.38 -1.64 8.33
C PRO A 63 -6.01 -1.05 7.99
N ILE A 64 -5.85 -0.42 6.82
CA ILE A 64 -4.60 0.26 6.44
C ILE A 64 -4.37 1.48 7.33
N ALA A 65 -5.40 2.26 7.62
CA ALA A 65 -5.31 3.38 8.55
C ALA A 65 -4.94 2.92 9.98
N LEU A 66 -5.55 1.84 10.45
CA LEU A 66 -5.19 1.23 11.74
C LEU A 66 -3.75 0.72 11.74
N PHE A 67 -3.34 0.00 10.69
CA PHE A 67 -1.97 -0.47 10.53
C PHE A 67 -0.96 0.68 10.57
N SER A 68 -1.29 1.84 9.97
CA SER A 68 -0.42 3.01 9.97
C SER A 68 -0.10 3.50 11.38
N VAL A 69 -1.03 3.43 12.32
CA VAL A 69 -0.82 3.85 13.72
C VAL A 69 0.22 2.97 14.42
N PHE A 70 0.31 1.69 14.04
CA PHE A 70 1.25 0.74 14.64
C PHE A 70 2.63 0.73 13.96
N VAL A 71 2.84 1.45 12.87
CA VAL A 71 4.12 1.47 12.13
C VAL A 71 5.32 1.75 13.06
N PRO A 72 5.33 2.77 13.94
CA PRO A 72 6.47 3.03 14.80
C PRO A 72 6.77 1.87 15.74
N SER A 73 5.75 1.38 16.44
CA SER A 73 5.90 0.29 17.41
C SER A 73 6.30 -1.04 16.76
N LEU A 74 5.89 -1.27 15.52
CA LEU A 74 6.27 -2.47 14.77
C LEU A 74 7.72 -2.36 14.25
N ILE A 75 8.11 -1.23 13.71
CA ILE A 75 9.47 -1.03 13.19
C ILE A 75 10.50 -1.03 14.34
N ASP A 76 10.21 -0.32 15.45
CA ASP A 76 11.06 -0.28 16.65
C ASP A 76 10.95 -1.55 17.53
N GLY A 77 9.99 -2.42 17.25
CA GLY A 77 9.72 -3.64 18.02
C GLY A 77 10.71 -4.79 17.77
N GLY A 78 11.89 -4.49 17.22
CA GLY A 78 12.92 -5.48 16.90
C GLY A 78 12.48 -6.47 15.83
N THR A 79 13.15 -7.62 15.76
CA THR A 79 12.92 -8.62 14.70
C THR A 79 11.46 -9.08 14.60
N THR A 80 10.79 -9.29 15.72
CA THR A 80 9.38 -9.76 15.73
C THR A 80 8.43 -8.67 15.22
N GLY A 81 8.62 -7.43 15.68
CA GLY A 81 7.83 -6.29 15.21
C GLY A 81 7.99 -6.06 13.70
N GLN A 82 9.23 -6.05 13.24
CA GLN A 82 9.56 -5.88 11.82
C GLN A 82 8.98 -7.00 10.95
N ASN A 83 9.04 -8.26 11.40
CA ASN A 83 8.43 -9.39 10.71
C ASN A 83 6.91 -9.22 10.61
N THR A 84 6.27 -8.81 11.71
CA THR A 84 4.83 -8.53 11.74
C THR A 84 4.48 -7.38 10.79
N PHE A 85 5.28 -6.30 10.80
CA PHE A 85 5.11 -5.18 9.87
C PHE A 85 5.13 -5.64 8.41
N ILE A 86 6.11 -6.47 8.03
CA ILE A 86 6.24 -6.99 6.66
C ILE A 86 5.06 -7.89 6.31
N LEU A 87 4.75 -8.91 7.11
CA LEU A 87 3.72 -9.88 6.77
C LEU A 87 2.32 -9.25 6.70
N VAL A 88 1.96 -8.43 7.69
CA VAL A 88 0.68 -7.69 7.69
C VAL A 88 0.63 -6.66 6.57
N GLY A 89 1.70 -5.89 6.41
CA GLY A 89 1.80 -4.86 5.38
C GLY A 89 1.66 -5.41 3.97
N PHE A 90 2.35 -6.52 3.65
CA PHE A 90 2.22 -7.18 2.34
C PHE A 90 0.84 -7.80 2.13
N THR A 91 0.20 -8.33 3.17
CA THR A 91 -1.17 -8.84 3.08
C THR A 91 -2.14 -7.71 2.72
N LEU A 92 -2.09 -6.59 3.43
CA LEU A 92 -2.90 -5.39 3.14
C LEU A 92 -2.58 -4.82 1.76
N LEU A 93 -1.30 -4.81 1.39
CA LEU A 93 -0.87 -4.40 0.06
C LEU A 93 -1.51 -5.26 -1.02
N GLY A 94 -1.41 -6.59 -0.93
CA GLY A 94 -1.99 -7.50 -1.93
C GLY A 94 -3.49 -7.32 -2.09
N LEU A 95 -4.21 -7.27 -0.97
CA LEU A 95 -5.66 -7.07 -0.97
C LEU A 95 -6.07 -5.73 -1.61
N SER A 96 -5.36 -4.65 -1.34
CA SER A 96 -5.68 -3.32 -1.87
C SER A 96 -5.19 -3.10 -3.30
N TYR A 97 -3.97 -3.56 -3.60
CA TYR A 97 -3.33 -3.38 -4.90
C TYR A 97 -4.04 -4.14 -6.03
N GLY A 98 -4.60 -5.31 -5.72
CA GLY A 98 -5.39 -6.09 -6.67
C GLY A 98 -6.57 -5.33 -7.28
N GLN A 99 -7.06 -4.28 -6.62
CA GLN A 99 -8.17 -3.45 -7.11
C GLN A 99 -7.72 -2.19 -7.86
N ALA A 100 -6.44 -1.82 -7.79
CA ALA A 100 -5.95 -0.53 -8.30
C ALA A 100 -6.18 -0.37 -9.81
N ALA A 101 -5.80 -1.36 -10.62
CA ALA A 101 -5.96 -1.32 -12.07
C ALA A 101 -7.45 -1.26 -12.46
N GLY A 102 -8.28 -2.11 -11.86
CA GLY A 102 -9.71 -2.14 -12.14
C GLY A 102 -10.44 -0.86 -11.73
N ALA A 103 -10.09 -0.29 -10.57
CA ALA A 103 -10.65 0.98 -10.12
C ALA A 103 -10.27 2.14 -11.05
N THR A 104 -9.05 2.14 -11.55
CA THR A 104 -8.58 3.17 -12.49
C THR A 104 -9.29 3.06 -13.84
N THR A 105 -9.34 1.85 -14.41
CA THR A 105 -9.92 1.61 -15.74
C THR A 105 -11.41 1.89 -15.80
N SER A 106 -12.15 1.68 -14.70
CA SER A 106 -13.60 1.89 -14.64
C SER A 106 -14.03 3.35 -14.81
N ASN A 107 -13.12 4.31 -14.62
CA ASN A 107 -13.41 5.74 -14.76
C ASN A 107 -13.38 6.23 -16.20
N PHE A 108 -12.88 5.44 -17.15
CA PHE A 108 -12.69 5.84 -18.53
C PHE A 108 -13.65 5.14 -19.49
N GLN A 109 -14.14 5.88 -20.49
CA GLN A 109 -14.90 5.32 -21.60
C GLN A 109 -14.07 4.27 -22.35
N LYS A 110 -14.73 3.27 -22.96
CA LYS A 110 -14.06 2.14 -23.64
C LYS A 110 -12.95 2.60 -24.60
N HIS A 111 -13.17 3.67 -25.37
CA HIS A 111 -12.23 4.19 -26.36
C HIS A 111 -10.94 4.76 -25.74
N PHE A 112 -11.02 5.39 -24.56
CA PHE A 112 -9.87 6.03 -23.90
C PHE A 112 -9.36 5.24 -22.69
N ARG A 113 -9.93 4.04 -22.43
CA ARG A 113 -9.67 3.28 -21.22
C ARG A 113 -8.19 2.94 -21.03
N TYR A 114 -7.54 2.48 -22.10
CA TYR A 114 -6.11 2.11 -22.05
C TYR A 114 -5.23 3.34 -21.76
N THR A 115 -5.34 4.39 -22.57
CA THR A 115 -4.52 5.60 -22.42
C THR A 115 -4.78 6.31 -21.09
N GLY A 116 -6.05 6.44 -20.70
CA GLY A 116 -6.42 7.07 -19.43
C GLY A 116 -5.91 6.28 -18.22
N ALA A 117 -6.03 4.96 -18.25
CA ALA A 117 -5.53 4.12 -17.16
C ALA A 117 -4.01 4.13 -17.07
N ALA A 118 -3.29 4.06 -18.22
CA ALA A 118 -1.84 4.15 -18.25
C ALA A 118 -1.35 5.49 -17.69
N LEU A 119 -1.87 6.61 -18.19
CA LEU A 119 -1.49 7.94 -17.72
C LEU A 119 -1.75 8.13 -16.22
N THR A 120 -2.92 7.68 -15.74
CA THR A 120 -3.26 7.78 -14.31
C THR A 120 -2.33 6.91 -13.46
N SER A 121 -2.01 5.70 -13.91
CA SER A 121 -1.04 4.84 -13.24
C SER A 121 0.35 5.46 -13.20
N ASP A 122 0.83 5.97 -14.31
CA ASP A 122 2.18 6.58 -14.41
C ASP A 122 2.28 7.82 -13.50
N LEU A 123 1.26 8.68 -13.49
CA LEU A 123 1.20 9.81 -12.58
C LEU A 123 1.14 9.38 -11.11
N ALA A 124 0.37 8.33 -10.78
CA ALA A 124 0.31 7.79 -9.44
C ALA A 124 1.64 7.18 -9.01
N TRP A 125 2.37 6.51 -9.92
CA TRP A 125 3.72 6.02 -9.66
C TRP A 125 4.71 7.17 -9.48
N LEU A 126 4.66 8.18 -10.32
CA LEU A 126 5.56 9.34 -10.24
C LEU A 126 5.38 10.12 -8.93
N VAL A 127 4.12 10.45 -8.58
CA VAL A 127 3.82 11.30 -7.41
C VAL A 127 3.77 10.49 -6.11
N GLY A 128 3.15 9.32 -6.15
CA GLY A 128 2.87 8.53 -4.93
C GLY A 128 3.91 7.46 -4.62
N ALA A 129 4.78 7.13 -5.56
CA ALA A 129 5.71 6.00 -5.42
C ALA A 129 7.17 6.40 -5.57
N ALA A 130 7.54 7.16 -6.58
CA ALA A 130 8.95 7.48 -6.87
C ALA A 130 9.65 8.18 -5.69
N PHE A 131 8.93 9.06 -4.99
CA PHE A 131 9.46 9.82 -3.86
C PHE A 131 9.12 9.20 -2.49
N ALA A 132 8.20 8.22 -2.42
CA ALA A 132 7.72 7.67 -1.16
C ALA A 132 8.83 7.13 -0.24
N PRO A 133 9.83 6.34 -0.71
CA PRO A 133 10.92 5.88 0.15
C PRO A 133 11.78 7.02 0.69
N LEU A 134 12.10 8.01 -0.16
CA LEU A 134 12.88 9.19 0.25
C LEU A 134 12.11 10.06 1.26
N VAL A 135 10.82 10.26 1.02
CA VAL A 135 9.93 10.99 1.95
C VAL A 135 9.86 10.24 3.28
N ALA A 136 9.64 8.92 3.26
CA ALA A 136 9.55 8.12 4.48
C ALA A 136 10.88 8.10 5.25
N LEU A 137 12.02 7.94 4.58
CA LEU A 137 13.34 8.03 5.22
C LEU A 137 13.62 9.43 5.74
N GLY A 138 13.34 10.48 4.97
CA GLY A 138 13.51 11.87 5.39
C GLY A 138 12.63 12.22 6.59
N LEU A 139 11.37 11.78 6.60
CA LEU A 139 10.47 11.96 7.74
C LEU A 139 10.96 11.19 8.97
N SER A 140 11.39 9.93 8.81
CA SER A 140 11.90 9.13 9.93
C SER A 140 13.19 9.71 10.52
N ALA A 141 14.10 10.22 9.68
CA ALA A 141 15.38 10.78 10.10
C ALA A 141 15.24 12.13 10.81
N ASN A 142 14.34 12.99 10.36
CA ASN A 142 14.20 14.35 10.90
C ASN A 142 13.12 14.49 11.98
N PHE A 143 12.06 13.68 11.92
CA PHE A 143 10.88 13.82 12.75
C PHE A 143 10.46 12.54 13.47
N GLY A 144 11.10 11.41 13.14
CA GLY A 144 10.82 10.09 13.71
C GLY A 144 9.73 9.31 12.97
N LEU A 145 9.60 8.03 13.32
CA LEU A 145 8.69 7.06 12.65
C LEU A 145 7.21 7.45 12.73
N GLY A 146 6.79 8.26 13.71
CA GLY A 146 5.43 8.77 13.81
C GLY A 146 4.98 9.56 12.59
N TYR A 147 5.89 10.28 11.93
CA TYR A 147 5.57 11.02 10.70
C TYR A 147 5.43 10.11 9.48
N VAL A 148 6.10 8.95 9.47
CA VAL A 148 5.87 7.90 8.46
C VAL A 148 4.47 7.31 8.61
N SER A 149 3.99 7.13 9.85
CA SER A 149 2.60 6.76 10.14
C SER A 149 1.60 7.77 9.58
N LEU A 150 1.83 9.06 9.83
CA LEU A 150 0.97 10.13 9.31
C LEU A 150 0.96 10.18 7.78
N TYR A 151 2.09 9.91 7.14
CA TYR A 151 2.16 9.82 5.69
C TYR A 151 1.29 8.67 5.15
N LEU A 152 1.37 7.48 5.74
CA LEU A 152 0.52 6.35 5.33
C LEU A 152 -0.96 6.60 5.66
N LEU A 153 -1.25 7.19 6.82
CA LEU A 153 -2.60 7.56 7.22
C LEU A 153 -3.22 8.55 6.23
N SER A 154 -2.46 9.55 5.80
CA SER A 154 -2.93 10.53 4.80
C SER A 154 -3.33 9.85 3.48
N ALA A 155 -2.59 8.81 3.05
CA ALA A 155 -2.92 8.04 1.87
C ALA A 155 -4.21 7.23 2.04
N ALA A 156 -4.46 6.65 3.21
CA ALA A 156 -5.71 5.94 3.53
C ALA A 156 -6.90 6.91 3.54
N VAL A 157 -6.74 8.08 4.16
CA VAL A 157 -7.77 9.14 4.18
C VAL A 157 -8.06 9.65 2.78
N ALA A 158 -7.02 9.91 1.97
CA ALA A 158 -7.18 10.32 0.57
C ALA A 158 -7.96 9.27 -0.26
N THR A 159 -7.68 7.98 -0.02
CA THR A 159 -8.43 6.88 -0.64
C THR A 159 -9.92 6.93 -0.27
N LEU A 160 -10.25 7.07 1.02
CA LEU A 160 -11.65 7.19 1.47
C LEU A 160 -12.33 8.43 0.90
N ALA A 161 -11.63 9.56 0.86
CA ALA A 161 -12.14 10.79 0.25
C ALA A 161 -12.42 10.60 -1.26
N ALA A 162 -11.48 10.00 -1.99
CA ALA A 162 -11.65 9.70 -3.40
C ALA A 162 -12.85 8.76 -3.64
N LEU A 163 -13.02 7.73 -2.81
CA LEU A 163 -14.17 6.82 -2.88
C LEU A 163 -15.50 7.51 -2.55
N SER A 164 -15.50 8.50 -1.66
CA SER A 164 -16.72 9.27 -1.33
C SER A 164 -17.15 10.18 -2.48
N LEU A 165 -16.18 10.78 -3.19
CA LEU A 165 -16.42 11.67 -4.32
C LEU A 165 -16.77 10.91 -5.60
N ASN A 166 -16.08 9.80 -5.85
CA ASN A 166 -16.26 9.02 -7.07
C ASN A 166 -17.20 7.83 -6.87
N ARG A 167 -18.44 7.96 -7.38
CA ARG A 167 -19.46 6.91 -7.30
C ARG A 167 -19.46 5.94 -8.49
N LYS A 168 -18.60 6.14 -9.51
CA LYS A 168 -18.59 5.39 -10.78
C LYS A 168 -17.56 4.26 -10.83
N LEU A 169 -17.16 3.69 -9.68
CA LEU A 169 -16.12 2.64 -9.63
C LEU A 169 -16.60 1.24 -10.03
N GLU A 170 -17.85 1.08 -10.38
CA GLU A 170 -18.40 -0.17 -10.90
C GLU A 170 -18.48 -0.08 -12.41
N ILE A 171 -17.83 -1.04 -13.09
CA ILE A 171 -18.02 -1.24 -14.52
C ILE A 171 -19.44 -1.81 -14.65
N ARG A 172 -20.39 -0.97 -15.05
CA ARG A 172 -21.65 -1.42 -15.59
C ARG A 172 -21.42 -1.62 -17.08
N ASP A 173 -21.58 -2.87 -17.52
CA ASP A 173 -21.58 -3.26 -18.94
C ASP A 173 -22.77 -2.60 -19.67
#